data_9b5bdae4e54a1c508730b637f39bb6ce
#
_entry.id   9b5bdae4e54a1c508730b637f39bb6ce
#
_cell.length_a   1.000
_cell.length_b   1.000
_cell.length_c   1.000
_cell.angle_alpha   90.00
_cell.angle_beta   90.00
_cell.angle_gamma   90.00
#
_symmetry.space_group_name_H-M   'P 1'
#
loop_
_entity.id
_entity.type
_entity.pdbx_description
1 polymer ?
#
loop_
_entity_poly.entity_id
_entity_poly.type
_entity_poly.pdbx_seq_one_letter_code
_entity_poly.pdbx_strand_id
1 'polypeptide(L)'
;ISCMKKNLIEKVEWVRNETLRIHRKAPETRIASSLSPIEIFVSLFYGDLLRNFPKDPLNVNRDRLIVSKGHGSICLYPILADLGFFDRSELERVCQKGGILGGIPDPIIPGYETVNGSLGHGLGVATGIGLALQRQRKNRSVFVLCGDGELHEGSCWEAIMFASHHGLDNLNLIIDNNKISMLGHTDQIISHNSISLRLKAFGWDVAEVNGHDVTEVHKIIEKKKTSKNGKPKAIVADTKKGFGIPELENQPLCHITNPKPETIDRILGVTA
;
A
#
# COMPACT_ATOMS: atom_id res chain seq x y z
N ILE A 1 15.43 -19.67 0.22
CA ILE A 1 15.49 -18.33 -0.45
C ILE A 1 14.96 -18.43 -1.89
N SER A 2 15.41 -19.41 -2.70
CA SER A 2 14.97 -19.57 -4.10
C SER A 2 13.48 -19.89 -4.21
N CYS A 3 12.92 -20.76 -3.36
CA CYS A 3 11.52 -21.18 -3.37
C CYS A 3 10.58 -20.01 -2.96
N MET A 4 10.92 -19.29 -1.88
CA MET A 4 10.15 -18.12 -1.43
C MET A 4 10.13 -17.01 -2.50
N LYS A 5 11.28 -16.73 -3.12
CA LYS A 5 11.39 -15.73 -4.17
C LYS A 5 10.48 -16.05 -5.36
N LYS A 6 10.47 -17.29 -5.82
CA LYS A 6 9.60 -17.75 -6.91
C LYS A 6 8.12 -17.59 -6.53
N ASN A 7 7.75 -17.98 -5.34
CA ASN A 7 6.39 -17.84 -4.83
C ASN A 7 5.93 -16.37 -4.79
N LEU A 8 6.78 -15.42 -4.34
CA LEU A 8 6.41 -14.00 -4.31
C LEU A 8 6.18 -13.43 -5.71
N ILE A 9 7.01 -13.80 -6.70
CA ILE A 9 6.83 -13.37 -8.10
C ILE A 9 5.50 -13.90 -8.66
N GLU A 10 5.20 -15.18 -8.48
CA GLU A 10 3.94 -15.78 -8.91
C GLU A 10 2.72 -15.11 -8.25
N LYS A 11 2.85 -14.75 -6.96
CA LYS A 11 1.78 -14.03 -6.24
C LYS A 11 1.60 -12.59 -6.76
N VAL A 12 2.65 -11.89 -7.15
CA VAL A 12 2.56 -10.56 -7.77
C VAL A 12 1.74 -10.63 -9.07
N GLU A 13 2.05 -11.57 -9.96
CA GLU A 13 1.32 -11.76 -11.20
C GLU A 13 -0.15 -12.12 -10.94
N TRP A 14 -0.38 -13.03 -10.01
CA TRP A 14 -1.74 -13.44 -9.65
C TRP A 14 -2.55 -12.25 -9.09
N VAL A 15 -2.00 -11.48 -8.14
CA VAL A 15 -2.68 -10.31 -7.56
C VAL A 15 -2.98 -9.27 -8.64
N ARG A 16 -2.04 -9.03 -9.55
CA ARG A 16 -2.23 -8.11 -10.69
C ARG A 16 -3.42 -8.54 -11.55
N ASN A 17 -3.46 -9.81 -11.93
CA ASN A 17 -4.54 -10.35 -12.74
C ASN A 17 -5.89 -10.30 -12.02
N GLU A 18 -5.96 -10.64 -10.74
CA GLU A 18 -7.21 -10.52 -9.96
C GLU A 18 -7.66 -9.07 -9.83
N THR A 19 -6.73 -8.13 -9.63
CA THR A 19 -7.02 -6.69 -9.58
C THR A 19 -7.61 -6.20 -10.89
N LEU A 20 -7.08 -6.66 -12.03
CA LEU A 20 -7.62 -6.34 -13.36
C LEU A 20 -9.01 -6.95 -13.56
N ARG A 21 -9.26 -8.19 -13.11
CA ARG A 21 -10.60 -8.81 -13.16
C ARG A 21 -11.62 -8.04 -12.34
N ILE A 22 -11.25 -7.58 -11.15
CA ILE A 22 -12.11 -6.74 -10.31
C ILE A 22 -12.44 -5.45 -11.07
N HIS A 23 -11.43 -4.74 -11.56
CA HIS A 23 -11.64 -3.47 -12.27
C HIS A 23 -12.48 -3.65 -13.55
N ARG A 24 -12.31 -4.76 -14.25
CA ARG A 24 -13.10 -5.09 -15.45
C ARG A 24 -14.59 -5.14 -15.16
N LYS A 25 -14.98 -5.55 -13.94
CA LYS A 25 -16.37 -5.62 -13.45
C LYS A 25 -16.83 -4.37 -12.74
N ALA A 26 -15.91 -3.65 -12.08
CA ALA A 26 -16.14 -2.44 -11.29
C ALA A 26 -15.24 -1.29 -11.78
N PRO A 27 -15.54 -0.69 -12.94
CA PRO A 27 -14.69 0.33 -13.57
C PRO A 27 -14.60 1.66 -12.79
N GLU A 28 -15.44 1.86 -11.79
CA GLU A 28 -15.35 2.97 -10.84
C GLU A 28 -14.16 2.87 -9.88
N THR A 29 -13.48 1.73 -9.80
CA THR A 29 -12.27 1.55 -9.00
C THR A 29 -11.07 2.28 -9.61
N ARG A 30 -10.08 2.68 -8.78
CA ARG A 30 -8.91 3.42 -9.24
C ARG A 30 -7.77 2.47 -9.62
N ILE A 31 -7.85 1.86 -10.82
CA ILE A 31 -6.93 0.80 -11.25
C ILE A 31 -5.48 1.24 -11.26
N ALA A 32 -5.14 2.39 -11.86
CA ALA A 32 -3.76 2.85 -11.96
C ALA A 32 -3.09 2.99 -10.58
N SER A 33 -3.83 3.48 -9.58
CA SER A 33 -3.35 3.65 -8.22
C SER A 33 -3.22 2.33 -7.46
N SER A 34 -3.93 1.28 -7.90
CA SER A 34 -3.92 -0.05 -7.28
C SER A 34 -2.83 -0.96 -7.85
N LEU A 35 -2.30 -0.65 -9.03
CA LEU A 35 -1.24 -1.46 -9.66
C LEU A 35 0.16 -1.14 -9.14
N SER A 36 0.42 0.09 -8.66
CA SER A 36 1.74 0.48 -8.18
C SER A 36 2.19 -0.19 -6.87
N PRO A 37 1.33 -0.47 -5.86
CA PRO A 37 1.77 -1.01 -4.58
C PRO A 37 1.66 -2.54 -4.45
N ILE A 38 1.41 -3.27 -5.53
CA ILE A 38 1.18 -4.73 -5.48
C ILE A 38 2.34 -5.46 -4.84
N GLU A 39 3.57 -5.18 -5.27
CA GLU A 39 4.78 -5.83 -4.76
C GLU A 39 4.99 -5.56 -3.27
N ILE A 40 4.58 -4.36 -2.79
CA ILE A 40 4.62 -3.99 -1.37
C ILE A 40 3.65 -4.87 -0.57
N PHE A 41 2.40 -4.98 -1.00
CA PHE A 41 1.40 -5.80 -0.30
C PHE A 41 1.73 -7.29 -0.37
N VAL A 42 2.20 -7.78 -1.50
CA VAL A 42 2.64 -9.17 -1.65
C VAL A 42 3.80 -9.47 -0.69
N SER A 43 4.77 -8.57 -0.57
CA SER A 43 5.88 -8.72 0.37
C SER A 43 5.40 -8.76 1.83
N LEU A 44 4.44 -7.90 2.19
CA LEU A 44 3.91 -7.84 3.56
C LEU A 44 3.13 -9.10 3.94
N PHE A 45 2.24 -9.58 3.08
CA PHE A 45 1.30 -10.65 3.40
C PHE A 45 1.82 -12.05 3.10
N TYR A 46 2.48 -12.27 1.95
CA TYR A 46 3.01 -13.58 1.55
C TYR A 46 4.49 -13.77 1.89
N GLY A 47 5.17 -12.67 2.27
CA GLY A 47 6.56 -12.71 2.72
C GLY A 47 6.74 -12.79 4.24
N ASP A 48 5.69 -13.10 5.00
CA ASP A 48 5.68 -13.21 6.47
C ASP A 48 6.16 -11.93 7.21
N LEU A 49 6.05 -10.77 6.55
CA LEU A 49 6.49 -9.50 7.13
C LEU A 49 5.39 -8.82 7.95
N LEU A 50 4.12 -9.14 7.71
CA LEU A 50 2.98 -8.62 8.46
C LEU A 50 2.34 -9.75 9.26
N ARG A 51 2.44 -9.68 10.59
CA ARG A 51 1.74 -10.62 11.46
C ARG A 51 0.25 -10.35 11.40
N ASN A 52 -0.49 -11.27 10.83
CA ASN A 52 -1.94 -11.19 10.65
C ASN A 52 -2.64 -12.46 11.13
N PHE A 53 -3.94 -12.39 11.33
CA PHE A 53 -4.77 -13.49 11.81
C PHE A 53 -6.09 -13.48 11.04
N PRO A 54 -6.17 -14.09 9.84
CA PRO A 54 -7.36 -14.01 8.98
C PRO A 54 -8.65 -14.47 9.64
N LYS A 55 -8.58 -15.49 10.52
CA LYS A 55 -9.73 -16.03 11.26
C LYS A 55 -10.09 -15.23 12.52
N ASP A 56 -9.23 -14.30 12.93
CA ASP A 56 -9.42 -13.38 14.05
C ASP A 56 -8.83 -12.01 13.69
N PRO A 57 -9.45 -11.28 12.74
CA PRO A 57 -8.90 -10.04 12.20
C PRO A 57 -8.67 -8.93 13.24
N LEU A 58 -9.33 -9.01 14.40
CA LEU A 58 -9.18 -8.07 15.52
C LEU A 58 -8.18 -8.54 16.57
N ASN A 59 -7.47 -9.65 16.36
CA ASN A 59 -6.49 -10.18 17.29
C ASN A 59 -5.54 -9.09 17.79
N VAL A 60 -5.44 -8.95 19.11
CA VAL A 60 -4.61 -7.92 19.75
C VAL A 60 -3.12 -8.08 19.44
N ASN A 61 -2.72 -9.29 19.03
CA ASN A 61 -1.33 -9.63 18.74
C ASN A 61 -0.92 -9.38 17.26
N ARG A 62 -1.84 -8.92 16.41
CA ARG A 62 -1.52 -8.60 15.02
C ARG A 62 -0.61 -7.37 14.92
N ASP A 63 0.15 -7.27 13.86
CA ASP A 63 0.70 -6.00 13.38
C ASP A 63 -0.44 -5.12 12.83
N ARG A 64 -0.20 -3.86 12.57
CA ARG A 64 -1.20 -2.92 12.04
C ARG A 64 -0.77 -2.47 10.65
N LEU A 65 -1.71 -2.46 9.71
CA LEU A 65 -1.50 -1.91 8.37
C LEU A 65 -2.55 -0.84 8.09
N ILE A 66 -2.09 0.39 7.90
CA ILE A 66 -2.92 1.52 7.48
C ILE A 66 -2.60 1.82 6.01
N VAL A 67 -3.62 1.75 5.15
CA VAL A 67 -3.47 2.14 3.75
C VAL A 67 -3.99 3.55 3.59
N SER A 68 -3.14 4.55 3.84
CA SER A 68 -3.54 5.97 3.86
C SER A 68 -4.02 6.43 2.48
N LYS A 69 -3.39 5.99 1.40
CA LYS A 69 -3.87 6.16 0.02
C LYS A 69 -4.96 5.14 -0.34
N GLY A 70 -6.10 5.16 0.35
CA GLY A 70 -7.15 4.16 0.24
C GLY A 70 -7.64 3.87 -1.19
N HIS A 71 -7.63 4.85 -2.08
CA HIS A 71 -7.94 4.70 -3.50
C HIS A 71 -7.00 3.76 -4.27
N GLY A 72 -5.85 3.40 -3.70
CA GLY A 72 -4.87 2.49 -4.29
C GLY A 72 -4.87 1.08 -3.67
N SER A 73 -5.91 0.69 -2.96
CA SER A 73 -5.91 -0.56 -2.19
C SER A 73 -6.82 -1.66 -2.72
N ILE A 74 -7.39 -1.51 -3.92
CA ILE A 74 -8.22 -2.56 -4.53
C ILE A 74 -7.41 -3.85 -4.73
N CYS A 75 -6.11 -3.75 -5.01
CA CYS A 75 -5.22 -4.91 -5.11
C CYS A 75 -5.04 -5.68 -3.78
N LEU A 76 -5.44 -5.10 -2.65
CA LEU A 76 -5.43 -5.79 -1.37
C LEU A 76 -6.64 -6.74 -1.21
N TYR A 77 -7.75 -6.50 -1.91
CA TYR A 77 -8.94 -7.34 -1.82
C TYR A 77 -8.67 -8.82 -2.18
N PRO A 78 -8.04 -9.14 -3.34
CA PRO A 78 -7.75 -10.54 -3.65
C PRO A 78 -6.77 -11.17 -2.65
N ILE A 79 -5.83 -10.41 -2.09
CA ILE A 79 -4.89 -10.89 -1.06
C ILE A 79 -5.66 -11.29 0.20
N LEU A 80 -6.54 -10.42 0.70
CA LEU A 80 -7.33 -10.67 1.91
C LEU A 80 -8.30 -11.85 1.72
N ALA A 81 -8.94 -11.94 0.55
CA ALA A 81 -9.80 -13.07 0.21
C ALA A 81 -9.02 -14.40 0.13
N ASP A 82 -7.84 -14.40 -0.51
CA ASP A 82 -6.98 -15.60 -0.63
C ASP A 82 -6.50 -16.11 0.73
N LEU A 83 -6.20 -15.17 1.65
CA LEU A 83 -5.80 -15.51 3.01
C LEU A 83 -6.98 -15.88 3.92
N GLY A 84 -8.22 -15.68 3.46
CA GLY A 84 -9.43 -16.06 4.17
C GLY A 84 -9.92 -15.08 5.22
N PHE A 85 -9.66 -13.78 5.05
CA PHE A 85 -10.27 -12.72 5.85
C PHE A 85 -11.77 -12.60 5.59
N PHE A 86 -12.20 -12.83 4.35
CA PHE A 86 -13.59 -12.87 3.92
C PHE A 86 -13.76 -13.86 2.75
N ASP A 87 -14.99 -14.15 2.39
CA ASP A 87 -15.29 -15.10 1.31
C ASP A 87 -14.89 -14.53 -0.07
N ARG A 88 -14.28 -15.36 -0.92
CA ARG A 88 -13.84 -14.95 -2.26
C ARG A 88 -14.98 -14.49 -3.16
N SER A 89 -16.22 -14.92 -2.91
CA SER A 89 -17.39 -14.47 -3.66
C SER A 89 -17.64 -12.96 -3.54
N GLU A 90 -17.13 -12.30 -2.48
CA GLU A 90 -17.21 -10.84 -2.35
C GLU A 90 -16.43 -10.11 -3.44
N LEU A 91 -15.40 -10.72 -4.03
CA LEU A 91 -14.67 -10.14 -5.16
C LEU A 91 -15.55 -9.95 -6.41
N GLU A 92 -16.61 -10.74 -6.54
CA GLU A 92 -17.58 -10.62 -7.63
C GLU A 92 -18.57 -9.47 -7.40
N ARG A 93 -18.61 -8.92 -6.19
CA ARG A 93 -19.59 -7.92 -5.74
C ARG A 93 -18.97 -6.57 -5.39
N VAL A 94 -17.75 -6.31 -5.83
CA VAL A 94 -17.06 -5.03 -5.60
C VAL A 94 -17.91 -3.88 -6.19
N CYS A 95 -18.12 -2.83 -5.41
CA CYS A 95 -18.97 -1.68 -5.73
C CYS A 95 -20.46 -2.02 -5.99
N GLN A 96 -20.93 -3.19 -5.61
CA GLN A 96 -22.33 -3.59 -5.80
C GLN A 96 -23.13 -3.46 -4.49
N LYS A 97 -24.42 -3.20 -4.63
CA LYS A 97 -25.34 -3.12 -3.49
C LYS A 97 -25.33 -4.41 -2.67
N GLY A 98 -25.09 -4.29 -1.38
CA GLY A 98 -25.02 -5.40 -0.43
C GLY A 98 -23.69 -6.16 -0.42
N GLY A 99 -22.70 -5.78 -1.24
CA GLY A 99 -21.29 -6.20 -1.09
C GLY A 99 -20.59 -5.38 -0.02
N ILE A 100 -19.56 -5.94 0.59
CA ILE A 100 -18.76 -5.23 1.60
C ILE A 100 -17.60 -4.45 0.98
N LEU A 101 -17.26 -4.71 -0.28
CA LEU A 101 -16.09 -4.15 -0.97
C LEU A 101 -16.48 -2.95 -1.82
N GLY A 102 -16.01 -1.76 -1.46
CA GLY A 102 -16.21 -0.51 -2.21
C GLY A 102 -15.01 -0.09 -3.05
N GLY A 103 -15.15 1.02 -3.76
CA GLY A 103 -14.03 1.65 -4.50
C GLY A 103 -12.97 2.27 -3.60
N ILE A 104 -13.33 2.58 -2.35
CA ILE A 104 -12.45 2.99 -1.26
C ILE A 104 -12.83 2.12 -0.06
N PRO A 105 -11.87 1.40 0.54
CA PRO A 105 -12.16 0.51 1.65
C PRO A 105 -12.39 1.24 2.96
N ASP A 106 -13.12 0.60 3.86
CA ASP A 106 -13.33 1.03 5.23
C ASP A 106 -13.19 -0.15 6.23
N PRO A 107 -13.25 0.08 7.56
CA PRO A 107 -13.06 -0.95 8.57
C PRO A 107 -14.15 -2.03 8.66
N ILE A 108 -15.23 -1.94 7.88
CA ILE A 108 -16.20 -3.03 7.76
C ILE A 108 -15.56 -4.26 7.08
N ILE A 109 -14.52 -4.01 6.28
CA ILE A 109 -13.79 -5.05 5.57
C ILE A 109 -12.76 -5.65 6.54
N PRO A 110 -12.85 -6.95 6.88
CA PRO A 110 -11.87 -7.60 7.73
C PRO A 110 -10.45 -7.45 7.17
N GLY A 111 -9.52 -6.97 8.02
CA GLY A 111 -8.13 -6.70 7.62
C GLY A 111 -7.81 -5.23 7.36
N TYR A 112 -8.80 -4.34 7.30
CA TYR A 112 -8.58 -2.89 7.28
C TYR A 112 -8.70 -2.29 8.68
N GLU A 113 -7.81 -1.34 9.00
CA GLU A 113 -7.70 -0.75 10.35
C GLU A 113 -8.47 0.57 10.49
N THR A 114 -8.63 1.32 9.39
CA THR A 114 -9.11 2.70 9.42
C THR A 114 -10.06 3.00 8.28
N VAL A 115 -10.89 4.02 8.46
CA VAL A 115 -11.56 4.69 7.34
C VAL A 115 -10.50 5.38 6.49
N ASN A 116 -10.59 5.21 5.19
CA ASN A 116 -9.64 5.76 4.21
C ASN A 116 -10.37 6.76 3.30
N GLY A 117 -9.62 7.43 2.42
CA GLY A 117 -10.18 8.36 1.41
C GLY A 117 -9.74 9.79 1.60
N SER A 118 -9.65 10.29 2.84
CA SER A 118 -9.06 11.60 3.11
C SER A 118 -7.55 11.48 3.26
N LEU A 119 -6.79 11.98 2.29
CA LEU A 119 -5.32 11.92 2.30
C LEU A 119 -4.74 12.73 3.48
N GLY A 120 -3.55 12.35 3.93
CA GLY A 120 -2.84 13.01 5.03
C GLY A 120 -3.23 12.54 6.43
N HIS A 121 -4.27 11.72 6.61
CA HIS A 121 -4.76 11.31 7.92
C HIS A 121 -4.16 9.99 8.41
N GLY A 122 -3.97 9.02 7.51
CA GLY A 122 -3.54 7.68 7.89
C GLY A 122 -2.18 7.63 8.60
N LEU A 123 -1.24 8.51 8.23
CA LEU A 123 0.07 8.57 8.88
C LEU A 123 -0.04 9.06 10.33
N GLY A 124 -0.88 10.05 10.59
CA GLY A 124 -1.17 10.52 11.97
C GLY A 124 -1.78 9.41 12.83
N VAL A 125 -2.76 8.68 12.29
CA VAL A 125 -3.36 7.51 12.96
C VAL A 125 -2.32 6.43 13.24
N ALA A 126 -1.49 6.07 12.25
CA ALA A 126 -0.41 5.10 12.41
C ALA A 126 0.58 5.51 13.50
N THR A 127 0.92 6.80 13.57
CA THR A 127 1.80 7.38 14.58
C THR A 127 1.22 7.24 15.99
N GLY A 128 -0.08 7.55 16.14
CA GLY A 128 -0.79 7.38 17.41
C GLY A 128 -0.83 5.92 17.88
N ILE A 129 -1.14 4.99 16.97
CA ILE A 129 -1.12 3.54 17.25
C ILE A 129 0.30 3.08 17.61
N GLY A 130 1.32 3.51 16.87
CA GLY A 130 2.72 3.20 17.13
C GLY A 130 3.16 3.63 18.52
N LEU A 131 2.80 4.85 18.94
CA LEU A 131 3.07 5.37 20.28
C LEU A 131 2.36 4.55 21.35
N ALA A 132 1.09 4.21 21.16
CA ALA A 132 0.32 3.41 22.11
C ALA A 132 0.94 2.03 22.33
N LEU A 133 1.31 1.33 21.23
CA LEU A 133 1.96 0.02 21.29
C LEU A 133 3.35 0.09 21.95
N GLN A 134 4.13 1.13 21.66
CA GLN A 134 5.43 1.35 22.30
C GLN A 134 5.28 1.55 23.81
N ARG A 135 4.35 2.40 24.26
CA ARG A 135 4.07 2.64 25.71
C ARG A 135 3.58 1.39 26.42
N GLN A 136 2.80 0.56 25.75
CA GLN A 136 2.34 -0.74 26.25
C GLN A 136 3.46 -1.82 26.21
N ARG A 137 4.66 -1.48 25.73
CA ARG A 137 5.78 -2.43 25.54
C ARG A 137 5.40 -3.65 24.70
N LYS A 138 4.52 -3.45 23.70
CA LYS A 138 4.10 -4.51 22.79
C LYS A 138 5.03 -4.59 21.60
N ASN A 139 5.60 -5.77 21.35
CA ASN A 139 6.44 -6.02 20.18
C ASN A 139 5.55 -6.23 18.94
N ARG A 140 4.99 -5.15 18.44
CA ARG A 140 4.11 -5.09 17.25
C ARG A 140 4.58 -3.97 16.33
N SER A 141 4.56 -4.24 15.05
CA SER A 141 4.88 -3.25 14.03
C SER A 141 3.62 -2.55 13.55
N VAL A 142 3.77 -1.30 13.19
CA VAL A 142 2.76 -0.53 12.46
C VAL A 142 3.34 -0.20 11.10
N PHE A 143 2.64 -0.58 10.05
CA PHE A 143 2.93 -0.22 8.66
C PHE A 143 1.92 0.80 8.19
N VAL A 144 2.37 1.79 7.45
CA VAL A 144 1.48 2.74 6.79
C VAL A 144 1.96 2.96 5.36
N LEU A 145 1.04 2.82 4.40
CA LEU A 145 1.29 3.10 3.00
C LEU A 145 0.71 4.45 2.64
N CYS A 146 1.58 5.38 2.26
CA CYS A 146 1.23 6.69 1.71
C CYS A 146 1.63 6.78 0.23
N GLY A 147 0.97 7.67 -0.52
CA GLY A 147 1.45 8.08 -1.83
C GLY A 147 2.38 9.28 -1.74
N ASP A 148 3.23 9.48 -2.76
CA ASP A 148 4.08 10.67 -2.86
C ASP A 148 3.25 11.96 -2.97
N GLY A 149 2.17 11.97 -3.74
CA GLY A 149 1.24 13.10 -3.82
C GLY A 149 0.51 13.38 -2.49
N GLU A 150 0.34 12.38 -1.64
CA GLU A 150 -0.23 12.56 -0.30
C GLU A 150 0.69 13.37 0.62
N LEU A 151 1.99 13.35 0.38
CA LEU A 151 2.94 14.17 1.14
C LEU A 151 2.83 15.67 0.86
N HIS A 152 1.93 16.11 -0.01
CA HIS A 152 1.54 17.52 -0.12
C HIS A 152 0.67 17.98 1.06
N GLU A 153 0.06 17.02 1.80
CA GLU A 153 -0.69 17.33 3.02
C GLU A 153 0.26 17.66 4.17
N GLY A 154 0.06 18.84 4.80
CA GLY A 154 0.89 19.32 5.92
C GLY A 154 0.87 18.36 7.11
N SER A 155 -0.27 17.73 7.37
CA SER A 155 -0.46 16.76 8.45
C SER A 155 0.48 15.54 8.36
N CYS A 156 0.92 15.15 7.15
CA CYS A 156 1.94 14.12 6.98
C CYS A 156 3.26 14.54 7.65
N TRP A 157 3.70 15.79 7.43
CA TRP A 157 4.95 16.30 7.97
C TRP A 157 4.89 16.52 9.48
N GLU A 158 3.74 16.92 10.01
CA GLU A 158 3.49 16.96 11.45
C GLU A 158 3.63 15.57 12.09
N ALA A 159 3.02 14.55 11.50
CA ALA A 159 3.14 13.16 11.95
C ALA A 159 4.59 12.64 11.83
N ILE A 160 5.32 13.00 10.77
CA ILE A 160 6.73 12.66 10.57
C ILE A 160 7.59 13.25 11.69
N MET A 161 7.40 14.51 12.01
CA MET A 161 8.09 15.22 13.10
C MET A 161 7.83 14.54 14.45
N PHE A 162 6.56 14.29 14.74
CA PHE A 162 6.12 13.68 15.98
C PHE A 162 6.69 12.24 16.15
N ALA A 163 6.62 11.42 15.11
CA ALA A 163 7.14 10.06 15.14
C ALA A 163 8.65 10.01 15.43
N SER A 164 9.41 10.93 14.84
CA SER A 164 10.84 11.05 15.08
C SER A 164 11.12 11.50 16.51
N HIS A 165 10.44 12.54 17.01
CA HIS A 165 10.59 13.03 18.38
C HIS A 165 10.38 11.93 19.42
N HIS A 166 9.39 11.08 19.22
CA HIS A 166 9.07 9.97 20.12
C HIS A 166 9.87 8.68 19.87
N GLY A 167 10.78 8.67 18.88
CA GLY A 167 11.59 7.50 18.56
C GLY A 167 10.75 6.26 18.25
N LEU A 168 9.69 6.39 17.45
CA LEU A 168 8.76 5.29 17.16
C LEU A 168 9.39 4.26 16.22
N ASP A 169 10.28 3.43 16.75
CA ASP A 169 11.02 2.43 15.98
C ASP A 169 10.19 1.21 15.55
N ASN A 170 8.93 1.16 15.98
CA ASN A 170 7.93 0.21 15.55
C ASN A 170 7.06 0.71 14.37
N LEU A 171 7.21 1.98 13.96
CA LEU A 171 6.51 2.59 12.83
C LEU A 171 7.32 2.45 11.54
N ASN A 172 6.68 1.90 10.51
CA ASN A 172 7.25 1.68 9.17
C ASN A 172 6.38 2.42 8.14
N LEU A 173 6.84 3.57 7.68
CA LEU A 173 6.23 4.33 6.58
C LEU A 173 6.74 3.77 5.25
N ILE A 174 5.85 3.36 4.38
CA ILE A 174 6.16 2.99 3.01
C ILE A 174 5.54 4.04 2.09
N ILE A 175 6.33 4.61 1.20
CA ILE A 175 5.88 5.62 0.25
C ILE A 175 5.87 5.00 -1.13
N ASP A 176 4.68 4.87 -1.71
CA ASP A 176 4.47 4.56 -3.12
C ASP A 176 4.79 5.81 -3.93
N ASN A 177 6.07 5.93 -4.31
CA ASN A 177 6.62 7.06 -5.06
C ASN A 177 6.40 6.86 -6.57
N ASN A 178 5.15 6.93 -6.97
CA ASN A 178 4.75 6.71 -8.36
C ASN A 178 4.76 7.99 -9.22
N LYS A 179 5.12 9.12 -8.66
CA LYS A 179 5.39 10.42 -9.30
C LYS A 179 4.17 11.09 -9.95
N ILE A 180 2.98 10.56 -9.72
CA ILE A 180 1.74 11.11 -10.27
C ILE A 180 0.71 11.30 -9.16
N SER A 181 0.34 12.54 -8.92
CA SER A 181 -0.74 12.92 -8.02
C SER A 181 -2.11 12.76 -8.73
N MET A 182 -3.12 13.50 -8.33
CA MET A 182 -4.47 13.35 -8.90
C MET A 182 -4.55 13.82 -10.37
N LEU A 183 -3.94 14.96 -10.70
CA LEU A 183 -4.12 15.64 -12.00
C LEU A 183 -2.81 15.92 -12.73
N GLY A 184 -1.68 15.38 -12.27
CA GLY A 184 -0.39 15.65 -12.90
C GLY A 184 0.79 15.05 -12.15
N HIS A 185 1.97 15.28 -12.69
CA HIS A 185 3.21 14.86 -12.05
C HIS A 185 3.44 15.63 -10.75
N THR A 186 3.83 14.92 -9.68
CA THR A 186 4.03 15.51 -8.35
C THR A 186 5.07 16.62 -8.33
N ASP A 187 6.12 16.53 -9.13
CA ASP A 187 7.18 17.54 -9.22
C ASP A 187 6.73 18.83 -9.93
N GLN A 188 5.72 18.73 -10.79
CA GLN A 188 5.13 19.91 -11.48
C GLN A 188 4.08 20.62 -10.62
N ILE A 189 3.49 19.93 -9.64
CA ILE A 189 2.51 20.52 -8.73
C ILE A 189 3.22 21.21 -7.57
N ILE A 190 3.89 20.42 -6.71
CA ILE A 190 4.79 20.91 -5.65
C ILE A 190 5.93 19.91 -5.52
N SER A 191 7.11 20.28 -5.98
CA SER A 191 8.26 19.37 -5.94
C SER A 191 8.68 19.02 -4.52
N HIS A 192 8.82 17.73 -4.26
CA HIS A 192 9.46 17.24 -3.03
C HIS A 192 10.98 17.32 -3.11
N ASN A 193 11.60 17.59 -4.28
CA ASN A 193 13.01 17.37 -4.58
C ASN A 193 13.42 15.93 -4.24
N SER A 194 13.81 15.66 -3.00
CA SER A 194 14.08 14.30 -2.51
C SER A 194 13.28 14.01 -1.24
N ILE A 195 12.32 13.12 -1.34
CA ILE A 195 11.55 12.63 -0.18
C ILE A 195 12.49 11.98 0.84
N SER A 196 13.44 11.18 0.38
CA SER A 196 14.40 10.48 1.24
C SER A 196 15.28 11.46 2.04
N LEU A 197 15.77 12.54 1.41
CA LEU A 197 16.58 13.52 2.13
C LEU A 197 15.76 14.28 3.16
N ARG A 198 14.51 14.64 2.84
CA ARG A 198 13.60 15.29 3.80
C ARG A 198 13.35 14.39 5.01
N LEU A 199 13.01 13.12 4.80
CA LEU A 199 12.78 12.17 5.90
C LEU A 199 14.04 11.94 6.75
N LYS A 200 15.22 11.87 6.12
CA LYS A 200 16.50 11.81 6.85
C LYS A 200 16.73 13.07 7.70
N ALA A 201 16.39 14.25 7.19
CA ALA A 201 16.50 15.51 7.93
C ALA A 201 15.58 15.54 9.15
N PHE A 202 14.41 14.89 9.08
CA PHE A 202 13.53 14.66 10.22
C PHE A 202 13.98 13.53 11.17
N GLY A 203 15.14 12.90 10.93
CA GLY A 203 15.70 11.88 11.83
C GLY A 203 15.23 10.45 11.56
N TRP A 204 14.53 10.17 10.47
CA TRP A 204 14.07 8.84 10.10
C TRP A 204 15.20 7.95 9.56
N ASP A 205 15.07 6.65 9.76
CA ASP A 205 15.92 5.62 9.13
C ASP A 205 15.34 5.25 7.76
N VAL A 206 15.92 5.81 6.71
CA VAL A 206 15.36 5.77 5.34
C VAL A 206 16.07 4.78 4.45
N ALA A 207 15.33 4.07 3.59
CA ALA A 207 15.84 3.32 2.45
C ALA A 207 15.04 3.67 1.19
N GLU A 208 15.68 3.50 0.04
CA GLU A 208 15.06 3.56 -1.29
C GLU A 208 15.10 2.17 -1.92
N VAL A 209 14.11 1.84 -2.75
CA VAL A 209 14.00 0.53 -3.39
C VAL A 209 13.28 0.65 -4.72
N ASN A 210 13.64 -0.20 -5.70
CA ASN A 210 12.80 -0.41 -6.86
C ASN A 210 11.49 -1.08 -6.43
N GLY A 211 10.39 -0.33 -6.44
CA GLY A 211 9.10 -0.79 -5.94
C GLY A 211 8.48 -1.93 -6.75
N HIS A 212 9.00 -2.22 -7.96
CA HIS A 212 8.56 -3.31 -8.82
C HIS A 212 9.47 -4.55 -8.77
N ASP A 213 10.50 -4.57 -7.94
CA ASP A 213 11.22 -5.80 -7.59
C ASP A 213 10.75 -6.31 -6.22
N VAL A 214 9.84 -7.27 -6.23
CA VAL A 214 9.26 -7.84 -5.00
C VAL A 214 10.32 -8.43 -4.07
N THR A 215 11.44 -8.91 -4.62
CA THR A 215 12.54 -9.50 -3.83
C THR A 215 13.31 -8.41 -3.08
N GLU A 216 13.60 -7.30 -3.76
CA GLU A 216 14.25 -6.15 -3.11
C GLU A 216 13.32 -5.49 -2.09
N VAL A 217 12.04 -5.30 -2.43
CA VAL A 217 11.02 -4.77 -1.53
C VAL A 217 10.94 -5.61 -0.26
N HIS A 218 10.81 -6.93 -0.39
CA HIS A 218 10.78 -7.85 0.75
C HIS A 218 12.02 -7.70 1.64
N LYS A 219 13.21 -7.78 1.05
CA LYS A 219 14.49 -7.68 1.77
C LYS A 219 14.63 -6.35 2.54
N ILE A 220 14.22 -5.25 1.93
CA ILE A 220 14.32 -3.92 2.56
C ILE A 220 13.29 -3.77 3.68
N ILE A 221 12.05 -4.22 3.50
CA ILE A 221 11.03 -4.18 4.55
C ILE A 221 11.47 -5.03 5.75
N GLU A 222 11.97 -6.25 5.51
CA GLU A 222 12.49 -7.14 6.56
C GLU A 222 13.63 -6.48 7.35
N LYS A 223 14.61 -5.92 6.66
CA LYS A 223 15.75 -5.21 7.26
C LYS A 223 15.27 -4.04 8.13
N LYS A 224 14.32 -3.23 7.65
CA LYS A 224 13.79 -2.08 8.38
C LYS A 224 12.96 -2.51 9.58
N LYS A 225 12.06 -3.46 9.43
CA LYS A 225 11.21 -4.01 10.51
C LYS A 225 12.03 -4.56 11.67
N THR A 226 13.15 -5.24 11.37
CA THR A 226 13.99 -5.87 12.38
C THR A 226 14.99 -4.92 13.04
N SER A 227 15.26 -3.76 12.45
CA SER A 227 16.18 -2.75 13.00
C SER A 227 15.60 -2.09 14.25
N LYS A 228 16.40 -2.13 15.36
CA LYS A 228 16.05 -1.53 16.66
C LYS A 228 17.03 -0.41 16.98
N ASN A 229 16.96 0.67 16.24
CA ASN A 229 17.85 1.83 16.37
C ASN A 229 17.20 3.08 16.98
N GLY A 230 15.98 2.93 17.53
CA GLY A 230 15.25 4.04 18.16
C GLY A 230 14.70 5.07 17.16
N LYS A 231 14.68 4.78 15.87
CA LYS A 231 14.19 5.68 14.82
C LYS A 231 13.00 5.08 14.10
N PRO A 232 11.99 5.87 13.73
CA PRO A 232 10.97 5.42 12.78
C PRO A 232 11.60 5.10 11.43
N LYS A 233 11.01 4.15 10.70
CA LYS A 233 11.51 3.61 9.45
C LYS A 233 10.74 4.16 8.28
N ALA A 234 11.43 4.54 7.20
CA ALA A 234 10.81 4.91 5.94
C ALA A 234 11.43 4.15 4.78
N ILE A 235 10.56 3.71 3.87
CA ILE A 235 10.93 3.04 2.63
C ILE A 235 10.29 3.84 1.50
N VAL A 236 11.10 4.43 0.64
CA VAL A 236 10.64 5.11 -0.57
C VAL A 236 10.72 4.11 -1.71
N ALA A 237 9.59 3.57 -2.11
CA ALA A 237 9.48 2.62 -3.20
C ALA A 237 9.29 3.38 -4.51
N ASP A 238 10.28 3.33 -5.38
CA ASP A 238 10.19 3.90 -6.74
C ASP A 238 9.31 3.01 -7.59
N THR A 239 8.12 3.49 -7.91
CA THR A 239 7.07 2.76 -8.62
C THR A 239 6.58 3.54 -9.84
N LYS A 240 5.73 2.89 -10.63
CA LYS A 240 5.00 3.51 -11.74
C LYS A 240 3.51 3.37 -11.52
N LYS A 241 2.79 4.48 -11.58
CA LYS A 241 1.33 4.46 -11.55
C LYS A 241 0.80 3.80 -12.83
N GLY A 242 -0.10 2.83 -12.68
CA GLY A 242 -0.62 2.06 -13.82
C GLY A 242 0.31 0.99 -14.35
N PHE A 243 1.32 0.56 -13.58
CA PHE A 243 2.33 -0.41 -14.00
C PHE A 243 1.73 -1.70 -14.56
N GLY A 244 2.18 -2.07 -15.76
CA GLY A 244 1.68 -3.23 -16.51
C GLY A 244 0.55 -2.89 -17.51
N ILE A 245 0.07 -1.64 -17.54
CA ILE A 245 -0.87 -1.16 -18.57
C ILE A 245 -0.22 0.00 -19.33
N PRO A 246 0.33 -0.24 -20.53
CA PRO A 246 1.12 0.77 -21.26
C PRO A 246 0.40 2.09 -21.48
N GLU A 247 -0.93 2.08 -21.68
CA GLU A 247 -1.74 3.27 -21.90
C GLU A 247 -1.97 4.09 -20.62
N LEU A 248 -1.63 3.57 -19.43
CA LEU A 248 -1.73 4.28 -18.15
C LEU A 248 -0.37 4.70 -17.59
N GLU A 249 0.71 3.98 -17.95
CA GLU A 249 2.04 4.29 -17.43
C GLU A 249 2.47 5.71 -17.83
N ASN A 250 2.91 6.49 -16.82
CA ASN A 250 3.39 7.86 -16.99
C ASN A 250 2.37 8.85 -17.60
N GLN A 251 1.09 8.50 -17.62
CA GLN A 251 0.05 9.42 -18.08
C GLN A 251 -0.40 10.32 -16.94
N PRO A 252 -0.35 11.66 -17.07
CA PRO A 252 -0.70 12.59 -15.98
C PRO A 252 -2.11 12.38 -15.43
N LEU A 253 -3.07 11.98 -16.28
CA LEU A 253 -4.47 11.77 -15.90
C LEU A 253 -4.80 10.30 -15.60
N CYS A 254 -3.82 9.40 -15.50
CA CYS A 254 -4.09 7.97 -15.26
C CYS A 254 -4.82 7.70 -13.93
N HIS A 255 -4.79 8.66 -13.00
CA HIS A 255 -5.56 8.54 -11.75
C HIS A 255 -7.07 8.42 -11.98
N ILE A 256 -7.60 9.08 -13.00
CA ILE A 256 -9.01 9.14 -13.33
C ILE A 256 -9.36 8.48 -14.68
N THR A 257 -8.36 7.98 -15.39
CA THR A 257 -8.53 7.32 -16.69
C THR A 257 -8.66 5.81 -16.49
N ASN A 258 -9.65 5.22 -17.12
CA ASN A 258 -9.81 3.77 -17.18
C ASN A 258 -9.19 3.25 -18.49
N PRO A 259 -8.50 2.12 -18.46
CA PRO A 259 -8.07 1.43 -19.67
C PRO A 259 -9.30 0.90 -20.41
N LYS A 260 -9.15 0.72 -21.74
CA LYS A 260 -10.20 0.09 -22.52
C LYS A 260 -10.43 -1.35 -22.06
N PRO A 261 -11.70 -1.81 -22.01
CA PRO A 261 -12.00 -3.19 -21.65
C PRO A 261 -11.19 -4.23 -22.43
N GLU A 262 -11.01 -4.00 -23.74
CA GLU A 262 -10.27 -4.90 -24.63
C GLU A 262 -8.78 -4.95 -24.27
N THR A 263 -8.22 -3.88 -23.72
CA THR A 263 -6.82 -3.87 -23.22
C THR A 263 -6.70 -4.80 -22.01
N ILE A 264 -7.66 -4.74 -21.10
CA ILE A 264 -7.69 -5.63 -19.91
C ILE A 264 -7.87 -7.08 -20.36
N ASP A 265 -8.84 -7.34 -21.23
CA ASP A 265 -9.14 -8.69 -21.74
C ASP A 265 -7.91 -9.31 -22.41
N ARG A 266 -7.18 -8.52 -23.23
CA ARG A 266 -5.92 -8.93 -23.86
C ARG A 266 -4.83 -9.27 -22.82
N ILE A 267 -4.66 -8.44 -21.78
CA ILE A 267 -3.65 -8.68 -20.74
C ILE A 267 -4.02 -9.96 -19.95
N LEU A 268 -5.29 -10.20 -19.70
CA LEU A 268 -5.78 -11.39 -19.00
C LEU A 268 -5.80 -12.66 -19.89
N GLY A 269 -5.50 -12.54 -21.18
CA GLY A 269 -5.57 -13.66 -22.12
C GLY A 269 -6.99 -14.16 -22.35
N VAL A 270 -7.99 -13.31 -22.14
CA VAL A 270 -9.39 -13.63 -22.44
C VAL A 270 -9.62 -13.27 -23.91
N THR A 271 -9.72 -14.30 -24.76
CA THR A 271 -10.17 -14.13 -26.15
C THR A 271 -11.64 -13.78 -26.19
N ALA A 272 -12.01 -12.75 -26.96
CA ALA A 272 -13.39 -12.36 -27.21
C ALA A 272 -14.20 -13.49 -27.87
#